data_2b3e7c8f43f287067bbf31e59a6234bd
#
_entry.id   2b3e7c8f43f287067bbf31e59a6234bd
#
_cell.length_a   1.000
_cell.length_b   1.000
_cell.length_c   1.000
_cell.angle_alpha   90.00
_cell.angle_beta   90.00
_cell.angle_gamma   90.00
#
_symmetry.space_group_name_H-M   'P 1'
#
loop_
_entity.id
_entity.type
_entity.pdbx_description
1 polymer ?
#
loop_
_entity_poly.entity_id
_entity_poly.type
_entity_poly.pdbx_seq_one_letter_code
_entity_poly.pdbx_strand_id
1 'polypeptide(L)'
;MKSPTRIYIVEDSAAIRTRLQELLARMGGVDVVGEAASATEAIVDILALRPHSVLLDLNLGDRSGINVLRAIRPQAPQIQFVVLTNHAEPKYRRACEQAGAAFFLDKTTEFNRVPEVIATIASRLH
;
A
#
# COMPACT_ATOMS: atom_id res chain seq x y z
N MET A 1 -5.58 -2.91 -25.38
CA MET A 1 -5.55 -3.58 -24.05
C MET A 1 -4.99 -2.63 -23.01
N LYS A 2 -5.60 -2.63 -21.84
CA LYS A 2 -5.10 -1.83 -20.73
C LYS A 2 -3.93 -2.53 -20.05
N SER A 3 -2.91 -1.79 -19.68
CA SER A 3 -1.84 -2.31 -18.86
C SER A 3 -2.37 -2.62 -17.45
N PRO A 4 -1.84 -3.63 -16.77
CA PRO A 4 -2.28 -3.95 -15.41
C PRO A 4 -1.96 -2.82 -14.45
N THR A 5 -2.78 -2.69 -13.41
CA THR A 5 -2.48 -1.81 -12.28
C THR A 5 -1.43 -2.50 -11.42
N ARG A 6 -0.30 -1.84 -11.23
CA ARG A 6 0.86 -2.41 -10.55
C ARG A 6 0.84 -2.03 -9.08
N ILE A 7 0.89 -3.05 -8.21
CA ILE A 7 0.75 -2.89 -6.75
C ILE A 7 2.02 -3.38 -6.07
N TYR A 8 2.47 -2.65 -5.06
CA TYR A 8 3.57 -3.06 -4.19
C TYR A 8 3.03 -3.22 -2.76
N ILE A 9 3.50 -4.25 -2.04
CA ILE A 9 3.02 -4.56 -0.69
C ILE A 9 4.14 -4.35 0.32
N VAL A 10 3.89 -3.55 1.36
CA VAL A 10 4.81 -3.33 2.47
C VAL A 10 4.15 -3.81 3.76
N GLU A 11 4.59 -4.97 4.25
CA GLU A 11 3.98 -5.66 5.38
C GLU A 11 5.00 -6.63 5.97
N ASP A 12 5.24 -6.57 7.28
CA ASP A 12 6.25 -7.42 7.92
C ASP A 12 5.79 -8.87 8.12
N SER A 13 4.48 -9.13 8.19
CA SER A 13 3.95 -10.49 8.34
C SER A 13 3.89 -11.20 6.99
N ALA A 14 4.63 -12.30 6.87
CA ALA A 14 4.59 -13.12 5.65
C ALA A 14 3.19 -13.69 5.39
N ALA A 15 2.48 -14.08 6.46
CA ALA A 15 1.12 -14.60 6.32
C ALA A 15 0.16 -13.56 5.76
N ILE A 16 0.27 -12.31 6.22
CA ILE A 16 -0.57 -11.22 5.71
C ILE A 16 -0.21 -10.89 4.26
N ARG A 17 1.09 -10.87 3.92
CA ARG A 17 1.50 -10.65 2.52
C ARG A 17 0.89 -11.70 1.60
N THR A 18 0.91 -12.97 2.00
CA THR A 18 0.32 -14.06 1.22
C THR A 18 -1.19 -13.85 1.04
N ARG A 19 -1.89 -13.49 2.12
CA ARG A 19 -3.34 -13.23 2.04
C ARG A 19 -3.65 -12.06 1.10
N LEU A 20 -2.87 -10.99 1.16
CA LEU A 20 -3.05 -9.85 0.25
C LEU A 20 -2.81 -10.25 -1.20
N GLN A 21 -1.76 -11.04 -1.47
CA GLN A 21 -1.48 -11.52 -2.82
C GLN A 21 -2.62 -12.38 -3.35
N GLU A 22 -3.15 -13.29 -2.53
CA GLU A 22 -4.28 -14.13 -2.93
C GLU A 22 -5.52 -13.31 -3.23
N LEU A 23 -5.78 -12.31 -2.39
CA LEU A 23 -6.94 -11.44 -2.54
C LEU A 23 -6.85 -10.63 -3.84
N LEU A 24 -5.68 -10.08 -4.13
CA LEU A 24 -5.45 -9.29 -5.33
C LEU A 24 -5.39 -10.15 -6.61
N ALA A 25 -4.90 -11.39 -6.49
CA ALA A 25 -4.81 -12.30 -7.64
C ALA A 25 -6.18 -12.66 -8.23
N ARG A 26 -7.24 -12.52 -7.44
CA ARG A 26 -8.60 -12.76 -7.90
C ARG A 26 -9.16 -11.61 -8.74
N MET A 27 -8.48 -10.48 -8.74
CA MET A 27 -8.90 -9.31 -9.50
C MET A 27 -8.29 -9.35 -10.89
N GLY A 28 -9.09 -9.09 -11.91
CA GLY A 28 -8.55 -8.92 -13.26
C GLY A 28 -7.82 -7.58 -13.36
N GLY A 29 -6.72 -7.55 -14.13
CA GLY A 29 -6.02 -6.30 -14.41
C GLY A 29 -5.16 -5.76 -13.29
N VAL A 30 -4.80 -6.57 -12.30
CA VAL A 30 -3.95 -6.18 -11.18
C VAL A 30 -2.71 -7.09 -11.14
N ASP A 31 -1.55 -6.49 -10.94
CA ASP A 31 -0.27 -7.19 -10.88
C ASP A 31 0.50 -6.76 -9.64
N VAL A 32 0.81 -7.71 -8.75
CA VAL A 32 1.66 -7.44 -7.59
C VAL A 32 3.11 -7.52 -8.04
N VAL A 33 3.79 -6.38 -8.13
CA VAL A 33 5.13 -6.30 -8.71
C VAL A 33 6.25 -6.51 -7.70
N GLY A 34 5.94 -6.51 -6.42
CA GLY A 34 6.94 -6.76 -5.39
C GLY A 34 6.36 -6.61 -3.99
N GLU A 35 7.17 -6.98 -3.01
CA GLU A 35 6.82 -6.86 -1.61
C GLU A 35 8.06 -6.66 -0.75
N ALA A 36 7.89 -6.05 0.41
CA ALA A 36 8.96 -5.87 1.38
C ALA A 36 8.42 -6.04 2.80
N ALA A 37 9.29 -6.50 3.69
CA ALA A 37 8.97 -6.66 5.10
C ALA A 37 9.46 -5.48 5.95
N SER A 38 10.31 -4.62 5.39
CA SER A 38 10.90 -3.49 6.11
C SER A 38 10.74 -2.18 5.36
N ALA A 39 10.81 -1.07 6.10
CA ALA A 39 10.73 0.26 5.50
C ALA A 39 11.92 0.54 4.59
N THR A 40 13.11 0.16 5.00
CA THR A 40 14.34 0.43 4.24
C THR A 40 14.30 -0.23 2.87
N GLU A 41 13.96 -1.52 2.83
CA GLU A 41 13.83 -2.26 1.57
C GLU A 41 12.73 -1.68 0.69
N ALA A 42 11.58 -1.35 1.30
CA ALA A 42 10.44 -0.81 0.57
C ALA A 42 10.78 0.48 -0.16
N ILE A 43 11.48 1.40 0.50
CA ILE A 43 11.80 2.70 -0.10
C ILE A 43 12.63 2.52 -1.36
N VAL A 44 13.66 1.68 -1.30
CA VAL A 44 14.53 1.41 -2.45
C VAL A 44 13.74 0.79 -3.60
N ASP A 45 12.96 -0.25 -3.30
CA ASP A 45 12.21 -0.99 -4.30
C ASP A 45 11.12 -0.13 -4.97
N ILE A 46 10.38 0.61 -4.16
CA ILE A 46 9.27 1.44 -4.68
C ILE A 46 9.81 2.50 -5.64
N LEU A 47 10.91 3.14 -5.29
CA LEU A 47 11.51 4.15 -6.17
C LEU A 47 12.04 3.54 -7.47
N ALA A 48 12.52 2.30 -7.43
CA ALA A 48 12.99 1.60 -8.62
C ALA A 48 11.83 1.11 -9.50
N LEU A 49 10.80 0.53 -8.89
CA LEU A 49 9.69 -0.10 -9.60
C LEU A 49 8.60 0.86 -10.04
N ARG A 50 8.41 1.96 -9.30
CA ARG A 50 7.37 2.96 -9.57
C ARG A 50 5.99 2.33 -9.75
N PRO A 51 5.46 1.62 -8.74
CA PRO A 51 4.12 1.04 -8.83
C PRO A 51 3.05 2.12 -8.88
N HIS A 52 1.85 1.76 -9.30
CA HIS A 52 0.71 2.68 -9.27
C HIS A 52 0.21 2.89 -7.84
N SER A 53 0.23 1.83 -7.04
CA SER A 53 -0.25 1.89 -5.67
C SER A 53 0.62 1.05 -4.74
N VAL A 54 0.67 1.43 -3.47
CA VAL A 54 1.38 0.72 -2.42
C VAL A 54 0.40 0.44 -1.28
N LEU A 55 0.31 -0.84 -0.90
CA LEU A 55 -0.38 -1.25 0.32
C LEU A 55 0.65 -1.20 1.45
N LEU A 56 0.39 -0.40 2.46
CA LEU A 56 1.39 -0.04 3.45
C LEU A 56 0.88 -0.26 4.88
N ASP A 57 1.56 -1.13 5.64
CA ASP A 57 1.35 -1.22 7.08
C ASP A 57 2.21 -0.18 7.79
N LEU A 58 1.70 0.35 8.90
CA LEU A 58 2.42 1.32 9.71
C LEU A 58 3.43 0.67 10.66
N ASN A 59 3.22 -0.59 11.05
CA ASN A 59 4.09 -1.27 12.00
C ASN A 59 5.01 -2.24 11.26
N LEU A 60 6.22 -1.79 10.96
CA LEU A 60 7.18 -2.54 10.14
C LEU A 60 8.40 -3.06 10.92
N GLY A 61 8.39 -2.99 12.23
CA GLY A 61 9.49 -3.53 13.04
C GLY A 61 10.75 -2.65 13.04
N ASP A 62 11.31 -2.32 11.87
CA ASP A 62 12.50 -1.47 11.79
C ASP A 62 12.16 0.02 11.93
N ARG A 63 11.08 0.45 11.33
CA ARG A 63 10.58 1.84 11.39
C ARG A 63 9.08 1.87 11.17
N SER A 64 8.45 2.99 11.48
CA SER A 64 7.05 3.19 11.15
C SER A 64 6.87 3.27 9.63
N GLY A 65 5.80 2.66 9.12
CA GLY A 65 5.44 2.74 7.71
C GLY A 65 5.20 4.16 7.21
N ILE A 66 4.87 5.10 8.11
CA ILE A 66 4.69 6.49 7.72
C ILE A 66 6.00 7.09 7.17
N ASN A 67 7.15 6.54 7.58
CA ASN A 67 8.45 6.96 7.04
C ASN A 67 8.58 6.60 5.56
N VAL A 68 8.00 5.48 5.14
CA VAL A 68 7.96 5.10 3.72
C VAL A 68 7.17 6.14 2.93
N LEU A 69 5.98 6.46 3.44
CA LEU A 69 5.10 7.44 2.81
C LEU A 69 5.79 8.81 2.69
N ARG A 70 6.40 9.27 3.76
CA ARG A 70 7.09 10.56 3.78
C ARG A 70 8.32 10.62 2.87
N ALA A 71 9.02 9.49 2.74
CA ALA A 71 10.19 9.42 1.86
C ALA A 71 9.80 9.42 0.38
N ILE A 72 8.71 8.71 0.04
CA ILE A 72 8.32 8.49 -1.35
C ILE A 72 7.51 9.66 -1.92
N ARG A 73 6.56 10.20 -1.15
CA ARG A 73 5.61 11.21 -1.66
C ARG A 73 6.27 12.39 -2.38
N PRO A 74 7.33 13.02 -1.83
CA PRO A 74 7.96 14.14 -2.52
C PRO A 74 8.60 13.76 -3.86
N GLN A 75 9.05 12.50 -3.98
CA GLN A 75 9.77 12.02 -5.16
C GLN A 75 8.86 11.41 -6.20
N ALA A 76 7.70 10.90 -5.78
CA ALA A 76 6.77 10.21 -6.67
C ALA A 76 5.34 10.48 -6.21
N PRO A 77 4.85 11.72 -6.35
CA PRO A 77 3.53 12.10 -5.83
C PRO A 77 2.37 11.39 -6.53
N GLN A 78 2.59 10.77 -7.67
CA GLN A 78 1.56 10.04 -8.39
C GLN A 78 1.26 8.66 -7.80
N ILE A 79 2.14 8.12 -6.94
CA ILE A 79 1.90 6.81 -6.32
C ILE A 79 0.82 6.95 -5.25
N GLN A 80 -0.21 6.09 -5.32
CA GLN A 80 -1.35 6.11 -4.41
C GLN A 80 -1.08 5.16 -3.25
N PHE A 81 -0.96 5.71 -2.04
CA PHE A 81 -0.72 4.89 -0.85
C PHE A 81 -2.04 4.51 -0.18
N VAL A 82 -2.20 3.22 0.06
CA VAL A 82 -3.32 2.66 0.82
C VAL A 82 -2.74 2.14 2.13
N VAL A 83 -3.01 2.83 3.22
CA VAL A 83 -2.56 2.40 4.54
C VAL A 83 -3.52 1.33 5.04
N LEU A 84 -2.97 0.19 5.48
CA LEU A 84 -3.74 -0.93 6.01
C LEU A 84 -3.07 -1.33 7.33
N THR A 85 -3.69 -0.99 8.46
CA THR A 85 -3.01 -1.10 9.74
C THR A 85 -3.96 -1.49 10.88
N ASN A 86 -3.40 -2.15 11.91
CA ASN A 86 -4.12 -2.38 13.17
C ASN A 86 -4.17 -1.13 14.05
N HIS A 87 -3.38 -0.09 13.71
CA HIS A 87 -3.35 1.18 14.45
C HIS A 87 -4.27 2.18 13.77
N ALA A 88 -5.58 2.02 14.00
CA ALA A 88 -6.60 2.80 13.29
C ALA A 88 -7.14 4.00 14.09
N GLU A 89 -6.49 4.34 15.20
CA GLU A 89 -6.90 5.49 16.01
C GLU A 89 -6.84 6.79 15.18
N PRO A 90 -7.71 7.77 15.50
CA PRO A 90 -7.80 9.01 14.71
C PRO A 90 -6.48 9.75 14.54
N LYS A 91 -5.58 9.71 15.53
CA LYS A 91 -4.28 10.38 15.43
C LYS A 91 -3.41 9.79 14.32
N TYR A 92 -3.46 8.47 14.13
CA TYR A 92 -2.69 7.81 13.07
C TYR A 92 -3.31 8.08 11.71
N ARG A 93 -4.64 8.04 11.64
CA ARG A 93 -5.35 8.38 10.41
C ARG A 93 -5.01 9.80 9.94
N ARG A 94 -5.05 10.76 10.85
CA ARG A 94 -4.73 12.15 10.52
C ARG A 94 -3.27 12.30 10.04
N ALA A 95 -2.34 11.64 10.73
CA ALA A 95 -0.92 11.70 10.35
C ALA A 95 -0.70 11.14 8.94
N CYS A 96 -1.36 10.03 8.60
CA CYS A 96 -1.25 9.43 7.28
C CYS A 96 -1.87 10.31 6.20
N GLU A 97 -3.03 10.88 6.47
CA GLU A 97 -3.69 11.78 5.53
C GLU A 97 -2.83 13.00 5.26
N GLN A 98 -2.26 13.60 6.30
CA GLN A 98 -1.35 14.74 6.16
C GLN A 98 -0.08 14.40 5.39
N ALA A 99 0.39 13.16 5.52
CA ALA A 99 1.55 12.69 4.78
C ALA A 99 1.22 12.30 3.34
N GLY A 100 -0.06 12.32 2.96
CA GLY A 100 -0.50 12.12 1.58
C GLY A 100 -1.05 10.73 1.25
N ALA A 101 -1.46 9.95 2.26
CA ALA A 101 -2.13 8.67 2.01
C ALA A 101 -3.47 8.90 1.31
N ALA A 102 -3.74 8.12 0.27
CA ALA A 102 -4.99 8.21 -0.49
C ALA A 102 -6.14 7.51 0.24
N PHE A 103 -5.85 6.40 0.91
CA PHE A 103 -6.84 5.62 1.67
C PHE A 103 -6.24 5.14 2.97
N PHE A 104 -7.08 4.96 3.98
CA PHE A 104 -6.69 4.44 5.27
C PHE A 104 -7.71 3.40 5.71
N LEU A 105 -7.26 2.15 5.89
CA LEU A 105 -8.13 1.02 6.25
C LEU A 105 -7.68 0.40 7.57
N ASP A 106 -8.65 0.05 8.41
CA ASP A 106 -8.44 -0.73 9.62
C ASP A 106 -8.25 -2.20 9.23
N LYS A 107 -7.09 -2.76 9.50
CA LYS A 107 -6.75 -4.14 9.12
C LYS A 107 -7.71 -5.16 9.75
N THR A 108 -8.20 -4.88 10.95
CA THR A 108 -9.08 -5.80 11.67
C THR A 108 -10.48 -5.86 11.05
N THR A 109 -11.04 -4.71 10.67
CA THR A 109 -12.44 -4.62 10.24
C THR A 109 -12.63 -4.37 8.76
N GLU A 110 -11.59 -3.89 8.05
CA GLU A 110 -11.72 -3.45 6.67
C GLU A 110 -10.79 -4.18 5.70
N PHE A 111 -10.14 -5.27 6.14
CA PHE A 111 -9.20 -6.02 5.30
C PHE A 111 -9.82 -6.39 3.95
N ASN A 112 -11.08 -6.83 3.96
CA ASN A 112 -11.76 -7.28 2.75
C ASN A 112 -12.17 -6.15 1.82
N ARG A 113 -11.97 -4.90 2.22
CA ARG A 113 -12.20 -3.74 1.35
C ARG A 113 -11.02 -3.42 0.44
N VAL A 114 -9.88 -4.09 0.62
CA VAL A 114 -8.70 -3.84 -0.21
C VAL A 114 -9.01 -3.95 -1.71
N PRO A 115 -9.68 -5.01 -2.20
CA PRO A 115 -10.00 -5.08 -3.64
C PRO A 115 -10.84 -3.92 -4.13
N GLU A 116 -11.82 -3.47 -3.34
CA GLU A 116 -12.68 -2.34 -3.67
C GLU A 116 -11.86 -1.05 -3.83
N VAL A 117 -10.94 -0.81 -2.90
CA VAL A 117 -10.07 0.37 -2.94
C VAL A 117 -9.13 0.32 -4.14
N ILE A 118 -8.53 -0.84 -4.40
CA ILE A 118 -7.63 -1.00 -5.55
C ILE A 118 -8.41 -0.82 -6.86
N ALA A 119 -9.65 -1.33 -6.93
CA ALA A 119 -10.50 -1.11 -8.11
C ALA A 119 -10.77 0.37 -8.33
N THR A 120 -11.00 1.12 -7.26
CA THR A 120 -11.19 2.58 -7.35
C THR A 120 -9.95 3.27 -7.91
N ILE A 121 -8.77 2.89 -7.41
CA ILE A 121 -7.50 3.44 -7.92
C ILE A 121 -7.33 3.08 -9.40
N ALA A 122 -7.55 1.83 -9.75
CA ALA A 122 -7.40 1.36 -11.14
C ALA A 122 -8.31 2.13 -12.09
N SER A 123 -9.54 2.43 -11.68
CA SER A 123 -10.49 3.17 -12.51
C SER A 123 -10.03 4.60 -12.80
N ARG A 124 -9.25 5.19 -11.90
CA ARG A 124 -8.71 6.55 -12.08
C ARG A 124 -7.50 6.58 -13.03
N LEU A 125 -6.85 5.43 -13.22
CA LEU A 125 -5.68 5.31 -14.10
C LEU A 125 -6.06 5.02 -15.54
N HIS A 126 -7.21 4.44 -15.73
CA HIS A 126 -7.66 3.95 -17.03
C HIS A 126 -9.04 4.57 -17.40
#